data_8cdbd76332c786d78867974ae8299b48
#
_entry.id   8cdbd76332c786d78867974ae8299b48
#
_cell.length_a   1.000
_cell.length_b   1.000
_cell.length_c   1.000
_cell.angle_alpha   90.00
_cell.angle_beta   90.00
_cell.angle_gamma   90.00
#
_symmetry.space_group_name_H-M   'P 1'
#
loop_
_entity.id
_entity.type
_entity.pdbx_description
1 polymer ?
#
loop_
_entity_poly.entity_id
_entity_poly.type
_entity_poly.pdbx_seq_one_letter_code
_entity_poly.pdbx_strand_id
1 'polypeptide(L)'
;MAETTVSQAEKKKNRFRFPLWQKGVRYGEVDLAFFLIVIALLVIGIIMMFSASYAWAISEGLEGSYYAKEQIKMAVIGLAAMWFLSIVDYHLYKTPGIAICAYVVPVILLILVLLVGTSEGGAQRWLVIGSFNFQPSELMKIGIVIFFAYHIEKNYDRMNRFKTGVLPYLLALAVVAALLMMEPHLSGTILICTVALSMIIAVSYTHLTLPTT
;
A
#
# COMPACT_ATOMS: atom_id res chain seq x y z
N MET A 1 26.13 -40.81 -8.14
CA MET A 1 26.64 -39.39 -8.14
C MET A 1 26.13 -38.53 -9.26
N ALA A 2 25.60 -39.04 -10.36
CA ALA A 2 25.07 -38.26 -11.50
C ALA A 2 23.65 -37.73 -11.30
N GLU A 3 22.79 -38.41 -10.56
CA GLU A 3 21.38 -37.97 -10.32
C GLU A 3 21.25 -36.75 -9.40
N THR A 4 22.18 -36.59 -8.46
CA THR A 4 22.16 -35.41 -7.54
C THR A 4 22.57 -34.12 -8.20
N THR A 5 23.35 -34.17 -9.27
CA THR A 5 23.77 -32.96 -10.03
C THR A 5 22.69 -32.45 -10.98
N VAL A 6 21.87 -33.32 -11.55
CA VAL A 6 20.74 -32.94 -12.43
C VAL A 6 19.64 -32.25 -11.62
N SER A 7 19.32 -32.74 -10.41
CA SER A 7 18.33 -32.14 -9.52
C SER A 7 18.73 -30.74 -9.05
N GLN A 8 20.01 -30.47 -8.84
CA GLN A 8 20.49 -29.13 -8.45
C GLN A 8 20.53 -28.14 -9.63
N ALA A 9 20.78 -28.62 -10.84
CA ALA A 9 20.75 -27.78 -12.03
C ALA A 9 19.32 -27.38 -12.41
N GLU A 10 18.34 -28.26 -12.25
CA GLU A 10 16.92 -27.92 -12.43
C GLU A 10 16.39 -26.94 -11.38
N LYS A 11 16.80 -27.05 -10.12
CA LYS A 11 16.47 -26.07 -9.07
C LYS A 11 17.07 -24.70 -9.35
N LYS A 12 18.21 -24.62 -10.03
CA LYS A 12 18.88 -23.34 -10.36
C LYS A 12 18.25 -22.65 -11.57
N LYS A 13 17.64 -23.42 -12.50
CA LYS A 13 16.98 -22.87 -13.71
C LYS A 13 15.61 -22.25 -13.43
N ASN A 14 14.98 -22.59 -12.30
CA ASN A 14 13.68 -22.05 -11.90
C ASN A 14 13.77 -20.72 -11.11
N ARG A 15 14.94 -20.15 -10.91
CA ARG A 15 15.16 -18.96 -10.07
C ARG A 15 14.87 -17.62 -10.74
N PHE A 16 14.54 -17.60 -12.04
CA PHE A 16 14.25 -16.37 -12.82
C PHE A 16 12.98 -16.50 -13.66
N ARG A 17 11.92 -17.11 -13.15
CA ARG A 17 10.61 -16.96 -13.75
C ARG A 17 9.87 -15.84 -13.00
N PHE A 18 9.66 -14.73 -13.68
CA PHE A 18 8.70 -13.70 -13.23
C PHE A 18 7.37 -14.40 -12.96
N PRO A 19 6.84 -14.35 -11.72
CA PRO A 19 5.66 -15.12 -11.34
C PRO A 19 4.35 -14.49 -11.81
N LEU A 20 4.38 -13.62 -12.83
CA LEU A 20 3.19 -12.94 -13.34
C LEU A 20 2.17 -13.89 -14.00
N TRP A 21 2.57 -15.13 -14.31
CA TRP A 21 1.66 -16.09 -14.94
C TRP A 21 2.01 -17.53 -14.54
N GLN A 22 1.61 -17.95 -13.36
CA GLN A 22 1.66 -19.38 -13.03
C GLN A 22 0.46 -20.09 -13.68
N LYS A 23 0.72 -21.05 -14.58
CA LYS A 23 -0.29 -21.97 -15.09
C LYS A 23 -0.86 -22.77 -13.92
N GLY A 24 -2.13 -22.56 -13.58
CA GLY A 24 -2.83 -23.29 -12.52
C GLY A 24 -3.42 -22.46 -11.39
N VAL A 25 -3.27 -21.12 -11.42
CA VAL A 25 -3.99 -20.24 -10.52
C VAL A 25 -5.47 -20.28 -10.90
N ARG A 26 -6.31 -20.86 -10.05
CA ARG A 26 -7.77 -20.70 -10.17
C ARG A 26 -8.07 -19.25 -9.79
N TYR A 27 -8.46 -18.45 -10.79
CA TYR A 27 -9.04 -17.14 -10.52
C TYR A 27 -10.32 -17.37 -9.70
N GLY A 28 -10.38 -16.82 -8.51
CA GLY A 28 -11.59 -16.82 -7.70
C GLY A 28 -12.71 -16.10 -8.44
N GLU A 29 -13.94 -16.46 -8.15
CA GLU A 29 -15.09 -15.69 -8.64
C GLU A 29 -15.04 -14.28 -8.07
N VAL A 30 -15.38 -13.29 -8.88
CA VAL A 30 -15.45 -11.90 -8.45
C VAL A 30 -16.59 -11.78 -7.42
N ASP A 31 -16.28 -11.29 -6.23
CA ASP A 31 -17.32 -10.96 -5.25
C ASP A 31 -18.13 -9.77 -5.77
N LEU A 32 -19.27 -10.11 -6.40
CA LEU A 32 -20.15 -9.14 -7.01
C LEU A 32 -20.75 -8.17 -5.99
N ALA A 33 -21.01 -8.64 -4.76
CA ALA A 33 -21.58 -7.80 -3.71
C ALA A 33 -20.56 -6.72 -3.29
N PHE A 34 -19.31 -7.11 -3.06
CA PHE A 34 -18.23 -6.17 -2.77
C PHE A 34 -18.03 -5.17 -3.91
N PHE A 35 -17.97 -5.64 -5.16
CA PHE A 35 -17.81 -4.77 -6.33
C PHE A 35 -18.95 -3.75 -6.46
N LEU A 36 -20.22 -4.18 -6.29
CA LEU A 36 -21.37 -3.28 -6.35
C LEU A 36 -21.36 -2.23 -5.24
N ILE A 37 -20.92 -2.60 -4.03
CA ILE A 37 -20.75 -1.64 -2.91
C ILE A 37 -19.70 -0.59 -3.26
N VAL A 38 -18.56 -0.99 -3.82
CA VAL A 38 -17.50 -0.05 -4.24
C VAL A 38 -18.03 0.92 -5.30
N ILE A 39 -18.75 0.43 -6.31
CA ILE A 39 -19.34 1.28 -7.36
C ILE A 39 -20.39 2.23 -6.76
N ALA A 40 -21.27 1.73 -5.90
CA ALA A 40 -22.29 2.56 -5.25
C ALA A 40 -21.66 3.70 -4.43
N LEU A 41 -20.65 3.40 -3.62
CA LEU A 41 -19.91 4.40 -2.84
C LEU A 41 -19.19 5.41 -3.75
N LEU A 42 -18.61 4.95 -4.87
CA LEU A 42 -17.95 5.83 -5.84
C LEU A 42 -18.95 6.80 -6.48
N VAL A 43 -20.11 6.31 -6.91
CA VAL A 43 -21.18 7.14 -7.50
C VAL A 43 -21.70 8.17 -6.50
N ILE A 44 -21.99 7.75 -5.27
CA ILE A 44 -22.43 8.66 -4.19
C ILE A 44 -21.34 9.70 -3.94
N GLY A 45 -20.07 9.30 -3.86
CA GLY A 45 -18.93 10.21 -3.66
C GLY A 45 -18.83 11.27 -4.75
N ILE A 46 -18.98 10.89 -6.02
CA ILE A 46 -18.95 11.84 -7.16
C ILE A 46 -20.12 12.82 -7.08
N ILE A 47 -21.34 12.35 -6.77
CA ILE A 47 -22.53 13.21 -6.64
C ILE A 47 -22.34 14.21 -5.49
N MET A 48 -21.87 13.74 -4.34
CA MET A 48 -21.63 14.59 -3.17
C MET A 48 -20.52 15.60 -3.44
N MET A 49 -19.45 15.18 -4.11
CA MET A 49 -18.35 16.07 -4.52
C MET A 49 -18.85 17.16 -5.45
N PHE A 50 -19.65 16.83 -6.47
CA PHE A 50 -20.24 17.80 -7.38
C PHE A 50 -21.10 18.84 -6.61
N SER A 51 -21.97 18.38 -5.72
CA SER A 51 -22.83 19.26 -4.93
C SER A 51 -22.04 20.19 -4.01
N ALA A 52 -21.01 19.67 -3.35
CA ALA A 52 -20.21 20.43 -2.39
C ALA A 52 -19.27 21.43 -3.08
N SER A 53 -18.69 21.07 -4.23
CA SER A 53 -17.68 21.91 -4.91
C SER A 53 -18.26 22.89 -5.93
N TYR A 54 -19.53 22.79 -6.28
CA TYR A 54 -20.16 23.60 -7.33
C TYR A 54 -20.02 25.12 -7.08
N ALA A 55 -20.43 25.58 -5.89
CA ALA A 55 -20.36 27.00 -5.53
C ALA A 55 -18.92 27.47 -5.41
N TRP A 56 -18.02 26.66 -4.92
CA TRP A 56 -16.60 26.97 -4.83
C TRP A 56 -15.97 27.15 -6.21
N ALA A 57 -16.24 26.23 -7.15
CA ALA A 57 -15.73 26.31 -8.51
C ALA A 57 -16.15 27.64 -9.18
N ILE A 58 -17.41 28.05 -9.04
CA ILE A 58 -17.91 29.29 -9.59
C ILE A 58 -17.23 30.51 -8.94
N SER A 59 -16.97 30.49 -7.63
CA SER A 59 -16.30 31.58 -6.94
C SER A 59 -14.86 31.80 -7.38
N GLU A 60 -14.20 30.72 -7.85
CA GLU A 60 -12.87 30.77 -8.45
C GLU A 60 -12.86 31.09 -9.96
N GLY A 61 -14.04 31.36 -10.55
CA GLY A 61 -14.17 31.64 -11.98
C GLY A 61 -14.05 30.39 -12.87
N LEU A 62 -14.17 29.20 -12.28
CA LEU A 62 -14.15 27.95 -12.98
C LEU A 62 -15.56 27.47 -13.35
N GLU A 63 -15.64 26.50 -14.27
CA GLU A 63 -16.90 25.82 -14.56
C GLU A 63 -17.39 25.04 -13.33
N GLY A 64 -18.66 25.12 -12.93
CA GLY A 64 -19.20 24.46 -11.74
C GLY A 64 -19.00 22.96 -11.71
N SER A 65 -18.78 22.33 -12.86
CA SER A 65 -18.49 20.90 -13.01
C SER A 65 -16.99 20.54 -12.98
N TYR A 66 -16.09 21.52 -12.81
CA TYR A 66 -14.63 21.32 -12.92
C TYR A 66 -14.12 20.21 -12.01
N TYR A 67 -14.38 20.31 -10.71
CA TYR A 67 -13.90 19.33 -9.73
C TYR A 67 -14.52 17.94 -9.92
N ALA A 68 -15.81 17.88 -10.32
CA ALA A 68 -16.46 16.61 -10.61
C ALA A 68 -15.85 15.92 -11.84
N LYS A 69 -15.51 16.66 -12.89
CA LYS A 69 -14.81 16.12 -14.06
C LYS A 69 -13.44 15.52 -13.70
N GLU A 70 -12.66 16.24 -12.85
CA GLU A 70 -11.38 15.71 -12.36
C GLU A 70 -11.58 14.43 -11.51
N GLN A 71 -12.59 14.42 -10.64
CA GLN A 71 -12.92 13.23 -9.83
C GLN A 71 -13.33 12.03 -10.69
N ILE A 72 -14.11 12.25 -11.76
CA ILE A 72 -14.48 11.17 -12.69
C ILE A 72 -13.24 10.60 -13.40
N LYS A 73 -12.30 11.45 -13.84
CA LYS A 73 -11.05 10.97 -14.44
C LYS A 73 -10.28 10.08 -13.47
N MET A 74 -10.13 10.52 -12.22
CA MET A 74 -9.46 9.72 -11.20
C MET A 74 -10.20 8.43 -10.84
N ALA A 75 -11.54 8.46 -10.84
CA ALA A 75 -12.37 7.29 -10.65
C ALA A 75 -12.15 6.23 -11.74
N VAL A 76 -12.07 6.65 -13.01
CA VAL A 76 -11.79 5.74 -14.14
C VAL A 76 -10.41 5.10 -13.99
N ILE A 77 -9.39 5.90 -13.63
CA ILE A 77 -8.02 5.41 -13.40
C ILE A 77 -8.01 4.43 -12.22
N GLY A 78 -8.72 4.75 -11.12
CA GLY A 78 -8.84 3.90 -9.95
C GLY A 78 -9.52 2.56 -10.25
N LEU A 79 -10.60 2.56 -11.03
CA LEU A 79 -11.29 1.35 -11.47
C LEU A 79 -10.41 0.51 -12.39
N ALA A 80 -9.66 1.13 -13.30
CA ALA A 80 -8.71 0.43 -14.16
C ALA A 80 -7.57 -0.20 -13.33
N ALA A 81 -7.05 0.52 -12.34
CA ALA A 81 -6.04 -0.01 -11.41
C ALA A 81 -6.59 -1.16 -10.56
N MET A 82 -7.82 -1.05 -10.05
CA MET A 82 -8.50 -2.11 -9.32
C MET A 82 -8.66 -3.37 -10.19
N TRP A 83 -9.10 -3.22 -11.43
CA TRP A 83 -9.18 -4.31 -12.40
C TRP A 83 -7.83 -4.96 -12.64
N PHE A 84 -6.79 -4.16 -12.89
CA PHE A 84 -5.43 -4.67 -13.12
C PHE A 84 -4.90 -5.42 -11.91
N LEU A 85 -5.04 -4.87 -10.70
CA LEU A 85 -4.58 -5.49 -9.47
C LEU A 85 -5.36 -6.76 -9.11
N SER A 86 -6.61 -6.89 -9.51
CA SER A 86 -7.40 -8.11 -9.30
C SER A 86 -6.88 -9.32 -10.07
N ILE A 87 -6.14 -9.09 -11.17
CA ILE A 87 -5.53 -10.14 -12.00
C ILE A 87 -4.15 -10.54 -11.46
N VAL A 88 -3.51 -9.67 -10.66
CA VAL A 88 -2.17 -9.91 -10.11
C VAL A 88 -2.25 -10.92 -8.97
N ASP A 89 -1.43 -11.98 -9.05
CA ASP A 89 -1.35 -12.99 -7.99
C ASP A 89 -0.73 -12.37 -6.73
N TYR A 90 -1.47 -12.43 -5.61
CA TYR A 90 -1.01 -11.92 -4.31
C TYR A 90 0.24 -12.64 -3.78
N HIS A 91 0.56 -13.86 -4.25
CA HIS A 91 1.80 -14.53 -3.91
C HIS A 91 3.06 -13.78 -4.38
N LEU A 92 2.89 -12.86 -5.32
CA LEU A 92 3.95 -11.96 -5.75
C LEU A 92 4.50 -11.13 -4.58
N TYR A 93 3.62 -10.70 -3.68
CA TYR A 93 4.00 -9.92 -2.49
C TYR A 93 4.81 -10.73 -1.46
N LYS A 94 4.83 -12.07 -1.56
CA LYS A 94 5.73 -12.95 -0.76
C LYS A 94 7.19 -12.94 -1.23
N THR A 95 7.50 -12.20 -2.30
CA THR A 95 8.87 -12.10 -2.80
C THR A 95 9.65 -11.06 -1.98
N PRO A 96 10.84 -11.40 -1.43
CA PRO A 96 11.60 -10.50 -0.57
C PRO A 96 11.94 -9.16 -1.24
N GLY A 97 12.24 -9.19 -2.55
CA GLY A 97 12.52 -7.98 -3.31
C GLY A 97 11.33 -7.02 -3.36
N ILE A 98 10.13 -7.54 -3.60
CA ILE A 98 8.91 -6.72 -3.68
C ILE A 98 8.55 -6.15 -2.30
N ALA A 99 8.64 -6.96 -1.24
CA ALA A 99 8.35 -6.50 0.10
C ALA A 99 9.30 -5.38 0.57
N ILE A 100 10.59 -5.51 0.25
CA ILE A 100 11.59 -4.47 0.56
C ILE A 100 11.34 -3.23 -0.30
N CYS A 101 11.12 -3.38 -1.61
CA CYS A 101 10.81 -2.25 -2.50
C CYS A 101 9.52 -1.52 -2.06
N ALA A 102 8.50 -2.25 -1.62
CA ALA A 102 7.25 -1.67 -1.13
C ALA A 102 7.44 -0.74 0.07
N TYR A 103 8.48 -0.95 0.87
CA TYR A 103 8.83 -0.07 1.97
C TYR A 103 9.82 1.03 1.55
N VAL A 104 10.90 0.65 0.86
CA VAL A 104 12.02 1.56 0.53
C VAL A 104 11.59 2.65 -0.46
N VAL A 105 10.83 2.30 -1.49
CA VAL A 105 10.39 3.27 -2.51
C VAL A 105 9.54 4.39 -1.90
N PRO A 106 8.49 4.11 -1.09
CA PRO A 106 7.74 5.18 -0.43
C PRO A 106 8.59 6.00 0.55
N VAL A 107 9.52 5.38 1.29
CA VAL A 107 10.44 6.12 2.18
C VAL A 107 11.30 7.12 1.38
N ILE A 108 11.85 6.70 0.25
CA ILE A 108 12.60 7.61 -0.63
C ILE A 108 11.71 8.74 -1.15
N LEU A 109 10.47 8.43 -1.54
CA LEU A 109 9.51 9.44 -2.01
C LEU A 109 9.09 10.41 -0.90
N LEU A 110 8.94 9.96 0.36
CA LEU A 110 8.69 10.83 1.51
C LEU A 110 9.87 11.79 1.74
N ILE A 111 11.11 11.29 1.67
CA ILE A 111 12.30 12.15 1.75
C ILE A 111 12.33 13.15 0.58
N LEU A 112 11.96 12.73 -0.62
CA LEU A 112 11.91 13.59 -1.79
C LEU A 112 10.87 14.71 -1.63
N VAL A 113 9.71 14.42 -1.06
CA VAL A 113 8.67 15.43 -0.75
C VAL A 113 9.20 16.49 0.20
N LEU A 114 9.94 16.09 1.22
CA LEU A 114 10.55 17.07 2.16
C LEU A 114 11.54 18.02 1.48
N LEU A 115 12.18 17.57 0.38
CA LEU A 115 13.18 18.38 -0.35
C LEU A 115 12.58 19.23 -1.47
N VAL A 116 11.60 18.70 -2.22
CA VAL A 116 11.10 19.29 -3.47
C VAL A 116 9.57 19.41 -3.51
N GLY A 117 8.89 18.98 -2.46
CA GLY A 117 7.43 18.97 -2.40
C GLY A 117 6.79 20.36 -2.48
N THR A 118 5.60 20.42 -3.06
CA THR A 118 4.77 21.63 -3.07
C THR A 118 3.92 21.68 -1.81
N SER A 119 3.82 22.89 -1.24
CA SER A 119 2.98 23.10 -0.06
C SER A 119 1.58 23.56 -0.48
N GLU A 120 0.59 22.71 -0.18
CA GLU A 120 -0.81 23.11 -0.18
C GLU A 120 -1.29 23.22 1.27
N GLY A 121 -1.86 24.37 1.63
CA GLY A 121 -2.34 24.61 2.99
C GLY A 121 -1.23 24.66 4.07
N GLY A 122 0.00 25.03 3.71
CA GLY A 122 1.12 25.20 4.64
C GLY A 122 1.88 23.93 4.98
N ALA A 123 1.60 22.81 4.33
CA ALA A 123 2.31 21.54 4.52
C ALA A 123 2.77 20.95 3.18
N GLN A 124 4.06 20.64 3.10
CA GLN A 124 4.66 19.99 1.91
C GLN A 124 4.33 18.50 1.93
N ARG A 125 3.34 18.09 1.14
CA ARG A 125 2.84 16.70 1.12
C ARG A 125 2.68 16.13 -0.27
N TRP A 126 2.80 16.98 -1.30
CA TRP A 126 2.47 16.62 -2.67
C TRP A 126 3.68 16.70 -3.58
N LEU A 127 3.83 15.70 -4.43
CA LEU A 127 4.72 15.72 -5.57
C LEU A 127 3.88 16.02 -6.82
N VAL A 128 4.14 17.15 -7.45
CA VAL A 128 3.52 17.52 -8.72
C VAL A 128 4.33 16.92 -9.86
N ILE A 129 3.75 15.94 -10.55
CA ILE A 129 4.36 15.28 -11.72
C ILE A 129 3.50 15.62 -12.94
N GLY A 130 3.85 16.72 -13.62
CA GLY A 130 3.03 17.23 -14.72
C GLY A 130 1.66 17.73 -14.25
N SER A 131 0.59 17.11 -14.70
CA SER A 131 -0.80 17.44 -14.26
C SER A 131 -1.28 16.57 -13.10
N PHE A 132 -0.42 15.71 -12.55
CA PHE A 132 -0.78 14.77 -11.49
C PHE A 132 -0.18 15.20 -10.16
N ASN A 133 -1.05 15.36 -9.16
CA ASN A 133 -0.64 15.53 -7.77
C ASN A 133 -0.57 14.15 -7.12
N PHE A 134 0.62 13.73 -6.75
CA PHE A 134 0.87 12.44 -6.12
C PHE A 134 1.31 12.63 -4.66
N GLN A 135 0.67 11.90 -3.75
CA GLN A 135 0.99 11.93 -2.32
C GLN A 135 1.72 10.64 -1.91
N PRO A 136 3.02 10.68 -1.61
CA PRO A 136 3.79 9.49 -1.24
C PRO A 136 3.30 8.76 0.01
N SER A 137 2.70 9.45 0.97
CA SER A 137 2.13 8.83 2.15
C SER A 137 0.99 7.84 1.84
N GLU A 138 0.26 8.02 0.72
CA GLU A 138 -0.75 7.07 0.27
C GLU A 138 -0.11 5.73 -0.14
N LEU A 139 1.01 5.81 -0.86
CA LEU A 139 1.77 4.61 -1.24
C LEU A 139 2.40 3.95 0.00
N MET A 140 2.85 4.74 0.98
CA MET A 140 3.45 4.22 2.21
C MET A 140 2.46 3.40 3.06
N LYS A 141 1.17 3.73 3.06
CA LYS A 141 0.13 2.94 3.74
C LYS A 141 0.08 1.50 3.22
N ILE A 142 0.13 1.33 1.90
CA ILE A 142 0.16 0.01 1.26
C ILE A 142 1.52 -0.66 1.48
N GLY A 143 2.60 0.11 1.33
CA GLY A 143 3.97 -0.38 1.44
C GLY A 143 4.28 -0.97 2.80
N ILE A 144 3.86 -0.32 3.89
CA ILE A 144 4.11 -0.80 5.24
C ILE A 144 3.34 -2.09 5.54
N VAL A 145 2.12 -2.25 5.01
CA VAL A 145 1.33 -3.47 5.17
C VAL A 145 2.02 -4.65 4.48
N ILE A 146 2.47 -4.47 3.23
CA ILE A 146 3.16 -5.53 2.48
C ILE A 146 4.48 -5.89 3.16
N PHE A 147 5.25 -4.90 3.57
CA PHE A 147 6.54 -5.10 4.24
C PHE A 147 6.39 -5.84 5.56
N PHE A 148 5.44 -5.42 6.41
CA PHE A 148 5.21 -6.05 7.70
C PHE A 148 4.64 -7.47 7.53
N ALA A 149 3.66 -7.66 6.65
CA ALA A 149 3.09 -8.99 6.40
C ALA A 149 4.18 -10.00 6.00
N TYR A 150 5.04 -9.63 5.05
CA TYR A 150 6.14 -10.49 4.61
C TYR A 150 7.14 -10.81 5.73
N HIS A 151 7.61 -9.78 6.44
CA HIS A 151 8.66 -9.96 7.44
C HIS A 151 8.14 -10.64 8.71
N ILE A 152 6.91 -10.37 9.12
CA ILE A 152 6.26 -11.03 10.25
C ILE A 152 6.07 -12.51 9.93
N GLU A 153 5.55 -12.87 8.75
CA GLU A 153 5.42 -14.28 8.32
C GLU A 153 6.76 -14.98 8.36
N LYS A 154 7.81 -14.37 7.85
CA LYS A 154 9.16 -14.94 7.80
C LYS A 154 9.81 -15.11 9.18
N ASN A 155 9.53 -14.23 10.12
CA ASN A 155 10.13 -14.21 11.46
C ASN A 155 9.10 -14.57 12.55
N TYR A 156 8.05 -15.31 12.20
CA TYR A 156 6.95 -15.65 13.10
C TYR A 156 7.43 -16.22 14.43
N ASP A 157 8.37 -17.18 14.41
CA ASP A 157 8.92 -17.84 15.62
C ASP A 157 9.68 -16.87 16.56
N ARG A 158 10.14 -15.72 16.03
CA ARG A 158 10.90 -14.73 16.80
C ARG A 158 10.03 -13.67 17.42
N MET A 159 8.75 -13.59 17.04
CA MET A 159 7.81 -12.57 17.52
C MET A 159 7.55 -12.66 19.04
N ASN A 160 7.83 -13.78 19.67
CA ASN A 160 7.81 -13.95 21.13
C ASN A 160 8.88 -13.14 21.87
N ARG A 161 9.93 -12.70 21.18
CA ARG A 161 11.04 -11.94 21.81
C ARG A 161 10.94 -10.49 21.41
N PHE A 162 10.69 -9.60 22.36
CA PHE A 162 10.55 -8.17 22.09
C PHE A 162 11.74 -7.58 21.29
N LYS A 163 12.99 -7.85 21.72
CA LYS A 163 14.19 -7.29 21.08
C LYS A 163 14.44 -7.76 19.66
N THR A 164 14.12 -9.01 19.34
CA THR A 164 14.43 -9.59 18.02
C THR A 164 13.21 -9.73 17.12
N GLY A 165 12.01 -9.74 17.69
CA GLY A 165 10.75 -9.89 16.97
C GLY A 165 10.02 -8.55 16.76
N VAL A 166 9.80 -7.78 17.81
CA VAL A 166 8.95 -6.57 17.75
C VAL A 166 9.75 -5.31 17.47
N LEU A 167 10.91 -5.15 18.12
CA LEU A 167 11.72 -3.93 18.03
C LEU A 167 12.11 -3.52 16.60
N PRO A 168 12.51 -4.41 15.68
CA PRO A 168 12.84 -4.01 14.30
C PRO A 168 11.66 -3.37 13.56
N TYR A 169 10.44 -3.86 13.80
CA TYR A 169 9.22 -3.29 13.19
C TYR A 169 8.88 -1.92 13.78
N LEU A 170 9.06 -1.77 15.10
CA LEU A 170 8.87 -0.47 15.76
C LEU A 170 9.89 0.55 15.26
N LEU A 171 11.13 0.16 15.02
CA LEU A 171 12.15 1.05 14.43
C LEU A 171 11.79 1.44 12.99
N ALA A 172 11.38 0.49 12.16
CA ALA A 172 10.92 0.78 10.81
C ALA A 172 9.70 1.73 10.83
N LEU A 173 8.73 1.50 11.72
CA LEU A 173 7.59 2.38 11.90
C LEU A 173 7.99 3.77 12.39
N ALA A 174 8.94 3.86 13.32
CA ALA A 174 9.42 5.14 13.86
C ALA A 174 10.08 6.01 12.78
N VAL A 175 10.82 5.41 11.85
CA VAL A 175 11.40 6.14 10.69
C VAL A 175 10.30 6.76 9.84
N VAL A 176 9.26 5.99 9.50
CA VAL A 176 8.13 6.49 8.71
C VAL A 176 7.35 7.58 9.46
N ALA A 177 7.07 7.35 10.75
CA ALA A 177 6.37 8.31 11.57
C ALA A 177 7.15 9.63 11.71
N ALA A 178 8.47 9.57 11.87
CA ALA A 178 9.32 10.76 11.94
C ALA A 178 9.27 11.55 10.62
N LEU A 179 9.36 10.89 9.46
CA LEU A 179 9.27 11.56 8.15
C LEU A 179 7.90 12.22 7.96
N LEU A 180 6.81 11.53 8.27
CA LEU A 180 5.44 12.07 8.16
C LEU A 180 5.18 13.23 9.12
N MET A 181 5.79 13.23 10.30
CA MET A 181 5.69 14.35 11.25
C MET A 181 6.49 15.56 10.76
N MET A 182 7.57 15.37 10.00
CA MET A 182 8.29 16.46 9.33
C MET A 182 7.49 17.07 8.18
N GLU A 183 6.56 16.32 7.57
CA GLU A 183 5.61 16.79 6.55
C GLU A 183 4.34 17.45 7.12
N PRO A 184 4.25 17.83 8.38
CA PRO A 184 3.08 18.05 9.26
C PRO A 184 1.82 17.23 8.87
N HIS A 185 1.97 15.91 8.74
CA HIS A 185 0.89 15.01 8.30
C HIS A 185 0.38 14.11 9.45
N LEU A 186 -0.20 14.73 10.47
CA LEU A 186 -0.64 14.03 11.69
C LEU A 186 -1.66 12.91 11.42
N SER A 187 -2.66 13.15 10.55
CA SER A 187 -3.70 12.16 10.24
C SER A 187 -3.14 10.92 9.55
N GLY A 188 -2.23 11.11 8.58
CA GLY A 188 -1.54 10.01 7.91
C GLY A 188 -0.65 9.22 8.87
N THR A 189 0.05 9.90 9.75
CA THR A 189 0.90 9.28 10.79
C THR A 189 0.07 8.39 11.72
N ILE A 190 -1.04 8.91 12.26
CA ILE A 190 -1.94 8.15 13.13
C ILE A 190 -2.47 6.91 12.41
N LEU A 191 -2.93 7.05 11.18
CA LEU A 191 -3.46 5.93 10.39
C LEU A 191 -2.41 4.84 10.18
N ILE A 192 -1.21 5.21 9.71
CA ILE A 192 -0.13 4.27 9.45
C ILE A 192 0.33 3.58 10.75
N CYS A 193 0.49 4.35 11.82
CA CYS A 193 0.83 3.78 13.12
C CYS A 193 -0.24 2.81 13.64
N THR A 194 -1.52 3.15 13.51
CA THR A 194 -2.62 2.28 13.93
C THR A 194 -2.62 0.97 13.16
N VAL A 195 -2.50 1.02 11.83
CA VAL A 195 -2.46 -0.19 10.99
C VAL A 195 -1.23 -1.03 11.32
N ALA A 196 -0.06 -0.44 11.39
CA ALA A 196 1.20 -1.15 11.67
C ALA A 196 1.20 -1.79 13.06
N LEU A 197 0.77 -1.06 14.09
CA LEU A 197 0.67 -1.58 15.45
C LEU A 197 -0.38 -2.68 15.58
N SER A 198 -1.54 -2.54 14.92
CA SER A 198 -2.55 -3.60 14.92
C SER A 198 -2.04 -4.90 14.30
N MET A 199 -1.22 -4.84 13.25
CA MET A 199 -0.58 -6.02 12.66
C MET A 199 0.39 -6.69 13.64
N ILE A 200 1.23 -5.91 14.32
CA ILE A 200 2.18 -6.43 15.32
C ILE A 200 1.44 -7.07 16.50
N ILE A 201 0.41 -6.40 17.03
CA ILE A 201 -0.39 -6.88 18.16
C ILE A 201 -1.14 -8.16 17.78
N ALA A 202 -1.81 -8.19 16.63
CA ALA A 202 -2.57 -9.36 16.18
C ALA A 202 -1.70 -10.61 16.13
N VAL A 203 -0.46 -10.50 15.62
CA VAL A 203 0.45 -11.65 15.55
C VAL A 203 1.04 -12.00 16.91
N SER A 204 1.42 -11.01 17.72
CA SER A 204 1.94 -11.25 19.06
C SER A 204 0.91 -11.91 19.99
N TYR A 205 -0.37 -11.54 19.83
CA TYR A 205 -1.47 -12.07 20.65
C TYR A 205 -1.85 -13.51 20.26
N THR A 206 -1.89 -13.82 18.97
CA THR A 206 -2.20 -15.19 18.50
C THR A 206 -1.12 -16.19 18.92
N HIS A 207 0.10 -15.76 19.10
CA HIS A 207 1.20 -16.60 19.61
C HIS A 207 1.10 -16.93 21.11
N LEU A 208 0.44 -16.06 21.89
CA LEU A 208 0.26 -16.27 23.33
C LEU A 208 -0.93 -17.18 23.66
N THR A 209 -1.91 -17.26 22.75
CA THR A 209 -3.19 -17.96 23.02
C THR A 209 -3.27 -19.36 22.43
N LEU A 210 -2.37 -19.76 21.53
CA LEU A 210 -2.28 -21.14 21.02
C LEU A 210 -1.19 -21.87 21.79
N PRO A 211 -1.55 -22.78 22.74
CA PRO A 211 -0.57 -23.68 23.30
C PRO A 211 -0.05 -24.58 22.17
N THR A 212 1.26 -24.60 22.00
CA THR A 212 1.93 -25.58 21.15
C THR A 212 1.67 -26.97 21.73
N THR A 213 0.68 -27.68 21.20
CA THR A 213 0.52 -29.12 21.36
C THR A 213 1.40 -29.82 20.38
#